data_a51f532cd44bf37fa03580d5e80c7339
#
_entry.id   a51f532cd44bf37fa03580d5e80c7339
#
_cell.length_a   1.000
_cell.length_b   1.000
_cell.length_c   1.000
_cell.angle_alpha   90.00
_cell.angle_beta   90.00
_cell.angle_gamma   90.00
#
_symmetry.space_group_name_H-M   'P 1'
#
loop_
_entity.id
_entity.type
_entity.pdbx_description
1 polymer ?
#
loop_
_entity_poly.entity_id
_entity_poly.type
_entity_poly.pdbx_seq_one_letter_code
_entity_poly.pdbx_strand_id
1 'polypeptide(L)'
;MKKNCSTKNLLSRCSGILLLVLALSLCGTPLFAQEGDSIKTKVSASKKPAKPAFESPQLMDEQSVVVPSAKTLEFNMQHRFGLVNNGIKDLYGLYAPGANIRFNFSYTPINNLSLGFGYAKYKQYLDFNVKYAIVKQRKDWSIPVSVTYFGDLAFDNRENIYDKTVHRISYYHELIIATRLSDKISLQLTPSFSHFNAIDSLFSHDMIAIGLSGRFKISDQSSLVINYTQQLTDHKNPNFKLKPGFTFGWEIATSGHAFQIFATTFQGIIPQENIAFNQNDFTKGEFLIGFNITRLWNF
;
A
#
# COMPACT_ATOMS: atom_id res chain seq x y z
N MET A 1 11.33 12.47 37.97
CA MET A 1 9.93 12.49 37.54
C MET A 1 9.74 11.41 36.47
N LYS A 2 9.03 10.32 36.79
CA LYS A 2 8.77 9.20 35.88
C LYS A 2 7.68 9.61 34.89
N LYS A 3 8.01 9.65 33.60
CA LYS A 3 7.01 9.84 32.53
C LYS A 3 6.25 8.53 32.33
N ASN A 4 5.01 8.48 32.79
CA ASN A 4 4.06 7.46 32.39
C ASN A 4 3.75 7.65 30.91
N CYS A 5 4.37 6.83 30.06
CA CYS A 5 3.97 6.68 28.67
C CYS A 5 2.56 6.05 28.66
N SER A 6 1.59 6.77 28.12
CA SER A 6 0.17 6.39 28.18
C SER A 6 -0.09 5.16 27.30
N THR A 7 -0.03 3.99 27.92
CA THR A 7 -0.43 2.69 27.31
C THR A 7 -1.90 2.65 26.87
N LYS A 8 -2.73 3.58 27.36
CA LYS A 8 -4.16 3.67 26.98
C LYS A 8 -4.39 4.01 25.50
N ASN A 9 -3.53 4.85 24.90
CA ASN A 9 -3.69 5.22 23.48
C ASN A 9 -3.29 4.09 22.52
N LEU A 10 -2.36 3.22 22.90
CA LEU A 10 -1.96 2.07 22.10
C LEU A 10 -3.07 1.02 22.07
N LEU A 11 -3.69 0.74 23.22
CA LEU A 11 -4.78 -0.24 23.35
C LEU A 11 -6.04 0.18 22.58
N SER A 12 -6.40 1.48 22.57
CA SER A 12 -7.59 1.94 21.81
C SER A 12 -7.40 1.87 20.29
N ARG A 13 -6.17 2.01 19.81
CA ARG A 13 -5.84 1.90 18.38
C ARG A 13 -5.74 0.46 17.91
N CYS A 14 -5.27 -0.45 18.79
CA CYS A 14 -5.25 -1.89 18.52
C CYS A 14 -6.65 -2.51 18.53
N SER A 15 -7.63 -1.93 19.26
CA SER A 15 -9.01 -2.46 19.35
C SER A 15 -9.70 -2.50 17.98
N GLY A 16 -9.47 -1.51 17.11
CA GLY A 16 -10.03 -1.49 15.75
C GLY A 16 -9.50 -2.60 14.86
N ILE A 17 -8.21 -2.89 14.97
CA ILE A 17 -7.55 -3.95 14.19
C ILE A 17 -7.96 -5.34 14.72
N LEU A 18 -8.08 -5.48 16.05
CA LEU A 18 -8.50 -6.73 16.68
C LEU A 18 -9.95 -7.11 16.30
N LEU A 19 -10.86 -6.12 16.22
CA LEU A 19 -12.24 -6.32 15.78
C LEU A 19 -12.31 -6.74 14.31
N LEU A 20 -11.45 -6.20 13.44
CA LEU A 20 -11.41 -6.58 12.03
C LEU A 20 -10.86 -7.99 11.84
N VAL A 21 -9.84 -8.37 12.60
CA VAL A 21 -9.25 -9.73 12.58
C VAL A 21 -10.23 -10.75 13.17
N LEU A 22 -10.98 -10.38 14.22
CA LEU A 22 -12.00 -11.25 14.84
C LEU A 22 -13.20 -11.45 13.90
N ALA A 23 -13.63 -10.42 13.17
CA ALA A 23 -14.70 -10.52 12.17
C ALA A 23 -14.34 -11.46 11.01
N LEU A 24 -13.06 -11.50 10.62
CA LEU A 24 -12.53 -12.43 9.60
C LEU A 24 -12.43 -13.87 10.10
N SER A 25 -12.24 -14.10 11.40
CA SER A 25 -12.17 -15.45 11.99
C SER A 25 -13.54 -16.09 12.18
N LEU A 26 -14.61 -15.32 12.25
CA LEU A 26 -15.99 -15.82 12.41
C LEU A 26 -16.65 -16.28 11.09
N CYS A 27 -16.07 -15.96 9.93
CA CYS A 27 -16.58 -16.42 8.62
C CYS A 27 -16.02 -17.79 8.18
N GLY A 28 -15.22 -18.47 8.99
CA GLY A 28 -14.47 -19.67 8.62
C GLY A 28 -14.88 -20.96 9.32
N THR A 29 -16.16 -21.22 9.58
CA THR A 29 -16.58 -22.61 9.89
C THR A 29 -16.98 -23.33 8.60
N PRO A 30 -16.20 -24.32 8.12
CA PRO A 30 -16.67 -25.16 7.04
C PRO A 30 -17.80 -26.06 7.59
N LEU A 31 -19.02 -25.90 7.05
CA LEU A 31 -20.05 -26.92 7.19
C LEU A 31 -19.55 -28.18 6.47
N PHE A 32 -19.14 -29.18 7.24
CA PHE A 32 -18.93 -30.50 6.71
C PHE A 32 -20.31 -31.13 6.42
N ALA A 33 -20.73 -31.06 5.16
CA ALA A 33 -21.74 -31.97 4.66
C ALA A 33 -21.05 -33.31 4.40
N GLN A 34 -21.46 -34.34 5.12
CA GLN A 34 -21.03 -35.72 4.96
C GLN A 34 -21.76 -36.28 3.73
N GLU A 35 -21.07 -36.38 2.62
CA GLU A 35 -21.57 -37.09 1.44
C GLU A 35 -20.66 -38.27 1.12
N GLY A 36 -21.32 -39.40 0.77
CA GLY A 36 -20.80 -40.74 0.71
C GLY A 36 -19.59 -41.02 -0.16
N ASP A 37 -18.93 -42.09 0.17
CA ASP A 37 -17.78 -42.74 -0.46
C ASP A 37 -17.85 -42.76 -1.99
N SER A 38 -17.10 -41.85 -2.61
CA SER A 38 -16.50 -42.09 -3.92
C SER A 38 -15.00 -41.88 -3.78
N ILE A 39 -14.20 -42.88 -4.09
CA ILE A 39 -12.73 -42.83 -4.11
C ILE A 39 -12.30 -41.74 -5.09
N LYS A 40 -12.25 -40.48 -4.62
CA LYS A 40 -11.58 -39.39 -5.33
C LYS A 40 -10.09 -39.54 -5.11
N THR A 41 -9.39 -40.04 -6.13
CA THR A 41 -7.93 -39.97 -6.23
C THR A 41 -7.52 -38.56 -5.83
N LYS A 42 -6.88 -38.38 -4.68
CA LYS A 42 -6.31 -37.10 -4.25
C LYS A 42 -5.26 -36.73 -5.29
N VAL A 43 -5.63 -35.88 -6.24
CA VAL A 43 -4.65 -35.23 -7.12
C VAL A 43 -3.74 -34.45 -6.18
N SER A 44 -2.50 -34.89 -6.03
CA SER A 44 -1.48 -34.20 -5.23
C SER A 44 -1.38 -32.77 -5.73
N ALA A 45 -1.76 -31.83 -4.88
CA ALA A 45 -1.67 -30.41 -5.21
C ALA A 45 -0.22 -30.08 -5.59
N SER A 46 -0.02 -29.40 -6.71
CA SER A 46 1.31 -29.13 -7.25
C SER A 46 2.09 -28.16 -6.35
N LYS A 47 3.35 -28.47 -6.03
CA LYS A 47 4.31 -27.58 -5.34
C LYS A 47 4.69 -26.32 -6.15
N LYS A 48 4.10 -26.13 -7.34
CA LYS A 48 4.33 -24.94 -8.17
C LYS A 48 3.80 -23.67 -7.46
N PRO A 49 4.38 -22.49 -7.74
CA PRO A 49 3.84 -21.23 -7.25
C PRO A 49 2.36 -21.07 -7.61
N ALA A 50 1.59 -20.52 -6.68
CA ALA A 50 0.22 -20.09 -6.94
C ALA A 50 0.22 -18.88 -7.89
N LYS A 51 -0.95 -18.58 -8.46
CA LYS A 51 -1.13 -17.27 -9.13
C LYS A 51 -0.90 -16.16 -8.10
N PRO A 52 -0.32 -15.02 -8.48
CA PRO A 52 -0.13 -13.89 -7.56
C PRO A 52 -1.43 -13.50 -6.86
N ALA A 53 -1.32 -12.98 -5.63
CA ALA A 53 -2.48 -12.48 -4.88
C ALA A 53 -3.14 -11.27 -5.58
N PHE A 54 -2.35 -10.49 -6.30
CA PHE A 54 -2.79 -9.30 -7.03
C PHE A 54 -2.31 -9.35 -8.48
N GLU A 55 -2.91 -8.53 -9.35
CA GLU A 55 -2.52 -8.47 -10.78
C GLU A 55 -1.46 -7.38 -11.02
N SER A 56 -1.54 -6.25 -10.28
CA SER A 56 -0.64 -5.11 -10.42
C SER A 56 0.46 -5.10 -9.35
N PRO A 57 1.68 -4.63 -9.65
CA PRO A 57 2.71 -4.34 -8.65
C PRO A 57 2.32 -3.25 -7.64
N GLN A 58 1.37 -2.38 -7.99
CA GLN A 58 0.84 -1.29 -7.16
C GLN A 58 -0.64 -1.51 -6.85
N LEU A 59 -1.04 -1.33 -5.59
CA LEU A 59 -2.43 -1.35 -5.12
C LEU A 59 -2.85 0.05 -4.68
N MET A 60 -3.23 0.90 -5.63
CA MET A 60 -3.62 2.29 -5.34
C MET A 60 -2.52 3.06 -4.57
N ASP A 61 -2.64 3.22 -3.25
CA ASP A 61 -1.64 3.89 -2.41
C ASP A 61 -0.58 2.94 -1.83
N GLU A 62 -0.84 1.62 -1.84
CA GLU A 62 0.04 0.61 -1.25
C GLU A 62 0.83 -0.15 -2.34
N GLN A 63 1.98 -0.71 -1.97
CA GLN A 63 2.67 -1.67 -2.82
C GLN A 63 1.99 -3.04 -2.71
N SER A 64 1.99 -3.82 -3.79
CA SER A 64 1.53 -5.21 -3.73
C SER A 64 2.70 -6.18 -3.58
N VAL A 65 2.39 -7.43 -3.25
CA VAL A 65 3.39 -8.52 -3.18
C VAL A 65 3.99 -8.88 -4.54
N VAL A 66 3.46 -8.33 -5.64
CA VAL A 66 3.83 -8.71 -7.00
C VAL A 66 5.14 -8.04 -7.42
N VAL A 67 6.09 -8.86 -7.86
CA VAL A 67 7.29 -8.44 -8.59
C VAL A 67 7.18 -8.98 -10.00
N PRO A 68 7.29 -8.15 -11.05
CA PRO A 68 7.25 -8.59 -12.44
C PRO A 68 8.30 -9.65 -12.76
N SER A 69 8.16 -10.34 -13.90
CA SER A 69 9.16 -11.29 -14.40
C SER A 69 10.46 -10.58 -14.77
N ALA A 70 11.56 -11.34 -14.82
CA ALA A 70 12.85 -10.79 -15.28
C ALA A 70 12.72 -10.15 -16.66
N LYS A 71 13.53 -9.12 -16.90
CA LYS A 71 13.57 -8.31 -18.14
C LYS A 71 12.28 -7.53 -18.40
N THR A 72 11.51 -7.21 -17.36
CA THR A 72 10.34 -6.34 -17.46
C THR A 72 10.71 -4.92 -17.06
N LEU A 73 10.37 -3.96 -17.89
CA LEU A 73 10.32 -2.53 -17.57
C LEU A 73 8.88 -2.19 -17.18
N GLU A 74 8.72 -1.53 -16.06
CA GLU A 74 7.46 -0.99 -15.57
C GLU A 74 7.50 0.54 -15.61
N PHE A 75 6.46 1.14 -16.13
CA PHE A 75 6.14 2.54 -15.95
C PHE A 75 4.87 2.64 -15.10
N ASN A 76 4.91 3.46 -14.06
CA ASN A 76 3.76 3.74 -13.21
C ASN A 76 3.58 5.26 -13.08
N MET A 77 2.39 5.74 -13.45
CA MET A 77 1.95 7.11 -13.23
C MET A 77 0.89 7.12 -12.14
N GLN A 78 1.12 7.87 -11.10
CA GLN A 78 0.20 8.04 -9.98
C GLN A 78 -0.27 9.50 -9.94
N HIS A 79 -1.57 9.72 -9.80
CA HIS A 79 -2.16 11.05 -9.72
C HIS A 79 -3.15 11.14 -8.56
N ARG A 80 -3.09 12.25 -7.83
CA ARG A 80 -4.04 12.63 -6.78
C ARG A 80 -4.55 14.02 -7.09
N PHE A 81 -5.86 14.17 -7.11
CA PHE A 81 -6.53 15.47 -7.21
C PHE A 81 -6.63 16.13 -5.84
N GLY A 82 -7.46 17.16 -5.68
CA GLY A 82 -7.74 17.77 -4.38
C GLY A 82 -8.88 17.10 -3.62
N LEU A 83 -9.23 17.68 -2.47
CA LEU A 83 -10.31 17.18 -1.62
C LEU A 83 -11.69 17.38 -2.27
N VAL A 84 -12.52 16.32 -2.22
CA VAL A 84 -13.87 16.33 -2.81
C VAL A 84 -14.84 17.22 -2.03
N ASN A 85 -14.62 17.46 -0.75
CA ASN A 85 -15.50 18.26 0.11
C ASN A 85 -15.41 19.77 -0.13
N ASN A 86 -14.51 20.26 -1.00
CA ASN A 86 -14.57 21.62 -1.54
C ASN A 86 -15.81 21.84 -2.44
N GLY A 87 -16.46 20.76 -2.88
CA GLY A 87 -17.69 20.78 -3.65
C GLY A 87 -17.51 21.29 -5.07
N ILE A 88 -18.56 21.97 -5.59
CA ILE A 88 -18.58 22.45 -6.98
C ILE A 88 -17.56 23.57 -7.26
N LYS A 89 -17.05 24.23 -6.24
CA LYS A 89 -16.12 25.36 -6.39
C LYS A 89 -14.83 25.00 -7.12
N ASP A 90 -14.35 23.77 -6.93
CA ASP A 90 -13.17 23.23 -7.62
C ASP A 90 -13.50 21.90 -8.33
N LEU A 91 -14.77 21.74 -8.67
CA LEU A 91 -15.32 20.53 -9.31
C LEU A 91 -14.95 19.25 -8.50
N TYR A 92 -15.25 19.28 -7.19
CA TYR A 92 -14.96 18.17 -6.28
C TYR A 92 -13.47 17.78 -6.26
N GLY A 93 -12.60 18.80 -6.23
CA GLY A 93 -11.15 18.61 -6.15
C GLY A 93 -10.44 18.40 -7.49
N LEU A 94 -11.16 18.26 -8.62
CA LEU A 94 -10.54 18.02 -9.94
C LEU A 94 -9.71 19.23 -10.42
N TYR A 95 -10.11 20.45 -10.09
CA TYR A 95 -9.40 21.70 -10.40
C TYR A 95 -8.63 22.28 -9.21
N ALA A 96 -8.48 21.51 -8.13
CA ALA A 96 -7.76 21.97 -6.96
C ALA A 96 -6.27 22.21 -7.28
N PRO A 97 -5.66 23.34 -6.79
CA PRO A 97 -4.27 23.65 -7.05
C PRO A 97 -3.29 22.66 -6.40
N GLY A 98 -3.73 21.83 -5.45
CA GLY A 98 -2.94 20.86 -4.72
C GLY A 98 -2.76 19.49 -5.40
N ALA A 99 -3.15 19.35 -6.68
CA ALA A 99 -2.97 18.09 -7.40
C ALA A 99 -1.52 17.63 -7.41
N ASN A 100 -1.31 16.34 -7.07
CA ASN A 100 0.00 15.71 -7.01
C ASN A 100 0.11 14.61 -8.07
N ILE A 101 1.28 14.49 -8.66
CA ILE A 101 1.60 13.46 -9.67
C ILE A 101 2.99 12.90 -9.40
N ARG A 102 3.15 11.59 -9.60
CA ARG A 102 4.45 10.90 -9.58
C ARG A 102 4.57 10.00 -10.80
N PHE A 103 5.74 10.06 -11.44
CA PHE A 103 6.17 9.12 -12.47
C PHE A 103 7.22 8.21 -11.87
N ASN A 104 7.05 6.90 -12.04
CA ASN A 104 7.99 5.89 -11.59
C ASN A 104 8.35 4.96 -12.74
N PHE A 105 9.64 4.65 -12.86
CA PHE A 105 10.18 3.64 -13.75
C PHE A 105 10.87 2.58 -12.92
N SER A 106 10.51 1.32 -13.10
CA SER A 106 11.15 0.19 -12.42
C SER A 106 11.56 -0.86 -13.44
N TYR A 107 12.71 -1.46 -13.22
CA TYR A 107 13.21 -2.56 -14.04
C TYR A 107 13.47 -3.79 -13.19
N THR A 108 13.09 -4.94 -13.70
CA THR A 108 13.28 -6.24 -13.06
C THR A 108 14.44 -6.97 -13.75
N PRO A 109 15.71 -6.80 -13.31
CA PRO A 109 16.87 -7.40 -13.99
C PRO A 109 16.89 -8.93 -13.89
N ILE A 110 16.47 -9.45 -12.75
CA ILE A 110 16.39 -10.89 -12.46
C ILE A 110 15.06 -11.21 -11.78
N ASN A 111 14.65 -12.46 -11.83
CA ASN A 111 13.42 -12.87 -11.14
C ASN A 111 13.47 -12.48 -9.66
N ASN A 112 12.34 -11.98 -9.18
CA ASN A 112 12.09 -11.56 -7.79
C ASN A 112 12.71 -10.21 -7.38
N LEU A 113 13.55 -9.54 -8.17
CA LEU A 113 14.15 -8.25 -7.83
C LEU A 113 13.72 -7.18 -8.83
N SER A 114 13.08 -6.12 -8.37
CA SER A 114 12.78 -4.91 -9.13
C SER A 114 13.47 -3.72 -8.51
N LEU A 115 14.07 -2.87 -9.33
CA LEU A 115 14.74 -1.63 -8.95
C LEU A 115 14.06 -0.48 -9.68
N GLY A 116 13.75 0.59 -8.99
CA GLY A 116 13.03 1.70 -9.59
C GLY A 116 13.49 3.06 -9.12
N PHE A 117 13.08 4.08 -9.86
CA PHE A 117 13.19 5.47 -9.47
C PHE A 117 11.93 6.22 -9.86
N GLY A 118 11.57 7.21 -9.05
CA GLY A 118 10.39 8.02 -9.25
C GLY A 118 10.67 9.50 -9.05
N TYR A 119 9.78 10.33 -9.60
CA TYR A 119 9.77 11.75 -9.36
C TYR A 119 8.34 12.23 -9.09
N ALA A 120 8.13 12.87 -7.93
CA ALA A 120 6.85 13.40 -7.51
C ALA A 120 6.86 14.93 -7.50
N LYS A 121 5.74 15.54 -7.93
CA LYS A 121 5.55 16.98 -7.94
C LYS A 121 5.61 17.59 -6.54
N TYR A 122 4.93 16.96 -5.57
CA TYR A 122 4.88 17.45 -4.19
C TYR A 122 6.26 17.33 -3.56
N LYS A 123 6.76 18.42 -2.97
CA LYS A 123 8.12 18.56 -2.45
C LYS A 123 9.24 18.20 -3.44
N GLN A 124 8.92 18.07 -4.73
CA GLN A 124 9.86 17.68 -5.79
C GLN A 124 10.67 16.44 -5.41
N TYR A 125 10.01 15.44 -4.80
CA TYR A 125 10.69 14.22 -4.38
C TYR A 125 11.26 13.46 -5.56
N LEU A 126 12.56 13.14 -5.48
CA LEU A 126 13.19 12.10 -6.26
C LEU A 126 13.34 10.88 -5.36
N ASP A 127 12.81 9.74 -5.77
CA ASP A 127 12.87 8.52 -4.99
C ASP A 127 13.54 7.37 -5.73
N PHE A 128 14.20 6.48 -4.97
CA PHE A 128 14.81 5.24 -5.45
C PHE A 128 14.22 4.09 -4.65
N ASN A 129 13.70 3.09 -5.33
CA ASN A 129 13.02 2.01 -4.68
C ASN A 129 13.55 0.63 -5.09
N VAL A 130 13.43 -0.31 -4.19
CA VAL A 130 13.78 -1.71 -4.37
C VAL A 130 12.64 -2.59 -3.89
N LYS A 131 12.31 -3.63 -4.66
CA LYS A 131 11.29 -4.60 -4.32
C LYS A 131 11.83 -6.01 -4.54
N TYR A 132 11.77 -6.84 -3.49
CA TYR A 132 12.33 -8.18 -3.53
C TYR A 132 11.34 -9.22 -3.01
N ALA A 133 10.92 -10.14 -3.88
CA ALA A 133 10.04 -11.25 -3.51
C ALA A 133 10.84 -12.35 -2.81
N ILE A 134 10.62 -12.50 -1.50
CA ILE A 134 11.33 -13.45 -0.63
C ILE A 134 10.74 -14.83 -0.76
N VAL A 135 9.40 -14.92 -0.68
CA VAL A 135 8.64 -16.17 -0.71
C VAL A 135 7.40 -16.01 -1.59
N LYS A 136 7.05 -17.05 -2.33
CA LYS A 136 5.81 -17.10 -3.12
C LYS A 136 4.89 -18.20 -2.61
N GLN A 137 3.62 -17.88 -2.44
CA GLN A 137 2.56 -18.81 -2.10
C GLN A 137 2.56 -20.01 -3.07
N ARG A 138 2.30 -21.22 -2.56
CA ARG A 138 2.20 -22.45 -3.38
C ARG A 138 0.77 -22.92 -3.53
N LYS A 139 0.50 -23.60 -4.65
CA LYS A 139 -0.83 -24.16 -4.94
C LYS A 139 -1.27 -25.23 -3.95
N ASP A 140 -0.31 -25.96 -3.38
CA ASP A 140 -0.55 -27.01 -2.39
C ASP A 140 -0.67 -26.49 -0.96
N TRP A 141 -0.62 -25.16 -0.77
CA TRP A 141 -0.66 -24.50 0.54
C TRP A 141 0.49 -24.87 1.49
N SER A 142 1.52 -25.60 1.02
CA SER A 142 2.73 -25.85 1.83
C SER A 142 3.44 -24.54 2.20
N ILE A 143 3.25 -23.49 1.39
CA ILE A 143 3.56 -22.10 1.70
C ILE A 143 2.28 -21.30 1.47
N PRO A 144 1.57 -20.88 2.54
CA PRO A 144 0.24 -20.28 2.43
C PRO A 144 0.25 -18.80 2.07
N VAL A 145 1.41 -18.14 2.16
CA VAL A 145 1.56 -16.69 1.92
C VAL A 145 2.70 -16.41 0.94
N SER A 146 2.62 -15.27 0.28
CA SER A 146 3.75 -14.65 -0.41
C SER A 146 4.30 -13.54 0.47
N VAL A 147 5.62 -13.35 0.49
CA VAL A 147 6.31 -12.31 1.25
C VAL A 147 7.24 -11.56 0.33
N THR A 148 7.12 -10.24 0.30
CA THR A 148 7.95 -9.33 -0.49
C THR A 148 8.43 -8.19 0.40
N TYR A 149 9.70 -7.83 0.29
CA TYR A 149 10.25 -6.63 0.88
C TYR A 149 10.17 -5.48 -0.13
N PHE A 150 9.78 -4.29 0.36
CA PHE A 150 9.87 -3.04 -0.38
C PHE A 150 10.63 -2.00 0.44
N GLY A 151 11.58 -1.33 -0.19
CA GLY A 151 12.33 -0.23 0.38
C GLY A 151 12.29 0.97 -0.55
N ASP A 152 12.15 2.17 0.02
CA ASP A 152 12.15 3.42 -0.72
C ASP A 152 13.03 4.46 -0.02
N LEU A 153 13.86 5.17 -0.80
CA LEU A 153 14.67 6.27 -0.36
C LEU A 153 14.22 7.51 -1.14
N ALA A 154 13.64 8.49 -0.47
CA ALA A 154 13.18 9.72 -1.09
C ALA A 154 14.05 10.91 -0.70
N PHE A 155 14.28 11.76 -1.69
CA PHE A 155 15.09 12.97 -1.62
C PHE A 155 14.22 14.19 -1.90
N ASP A 156 14.08 15.09 -0.92
CA ASP A 156 13.34 16.36 -1.04
C ASP A 156 14.22 17.38 -1.78
N ASN A 157 13.87 17.68 -3.04
CA ASN A 157 14.65 18.56 -3.92
C ASN A 157 14.32 20.05 -3.80
N ARG A 158 13.43 20.46 -2.90
CA ARG A 158 13.12 21.87 -2.73
C ARG A 158 14.37 22.67 -2.33
N GLU A 159 14.52 23.83 -2.92
CA GLU A 159 15.64 24.71 -2.62
C GLU A 159 15.46 25.40 -1.27
N ASN A 160 16.58 25.73 -0.62
CA ASN A 160 16.65 26.55 0.60
C ASN A 160 15.80 26.05 1.80
N ILE A 161 15.48 24.75 1.85
CA ILE A 161 14.73 24.15 2.97
C ILE A 161 15.68 23.49 3.98
N TYR A 162 16.81 22.97 3.52
CA TYR A 162 17.74 22.21 4.33
C TYR A 162 19.19 22.72 4.20
N ASP A 163 19.90 22.84 5.32
CA ASP A 163 21.29 23.29 5.35
C ASP A 163 22.27 22.25 4.79
N LYS A 164 21.92 20.95 4.90
CA LYS A 164 22.79 19.84 4.47
C LYS A 164 22.02 18.89 3.58
N THR A 165 22.71 18.34 2.58
CA THR A 165 22.14 17.37 1.64
C THR A 165 21.55 16.14 2.33
N VAL A 166 22.21 15.64 3.39
CA VAL A 166 21.74 14.45 4.15
C VAL A 166 20.39 14.71 4.83
N HIS A 167 20.05 15.96 5.16
CA HIS A 167 18.78 16.32 5.79
C HIS A 167 17.59 16.18 4.86
N ARG A 168 17.81 16.10 3.54
CA ARG A 168 16.77 15.96 2.50
C ARG A 168 16.25 14.54 2.36
N ILE A 169 16.90 13.56 3.03
CA ILE A 169 16.66 12.15 2.80
C ILE A 169 15.66 11.61 3.82
N SER A 170 14.72 10.83 3.32
CA SER A 170 13.83 9.98 4.11
C SER A 170 13.85 8.55 3.58
N TYR A 171 13.60 7.60 4.48
CA TYR A 171 13.62 6.17 4.20
C TYR A 171 12.27 5.54 4.51
N TYR A 172 11.92 4.53 3.75
CA TYR A 172 10.75 3.70 3.99
C TYR A 172 11.09 2.23 3.80
N HIS A 173 10.59 1.41 4.70
CA HIS A 173 10.74 -0.03 4.67
C HIS A 173 9.40 -0.68 4.94
N GLU A 174 9.04 -1.66 4.13
CA GLU A 174 7.77 -2.37 4.22
C GLU A 174 7.97 -3.86 3.98
N LEU A 175 7.34 -4.69 4.81
CA LEU A 175 7.24 -6.12 4.59
C LEU A 175 5.82 -6.44 4.14
N ILE A 176 5.67 -6.85 2.89
CA ILE A 176 4.38 -7.13 2.26
C ILE A 176 4.10 -8.63 2.40
N ILE A 177 3.07 -9.00 3.16
CA ILE A 177 2.64 -10.37 3.40
C ILE A 177 1.26 -10.53 2.79
N ALA A 178 1.13 -11.35 1.76
CA ALA A 178 -0.12 -11.48 1.03
C ALA A 178 -0.51 -12.94 0.81
N THR A 179 -1.80 -13.20 0.77
CA THR A 179 -2.36 -14.51 0.45
C THR A 179 -3.51 -14.39 -0.54
N ARG A 180 -3.55 -15.30 -1.49
CA ARG A 180 -4.71 -15.53 -2.34
C ARG A 180 -5.55 -16.61 -1.71
N LEU A 181 -6.62 -16.23 -1.01
CA LEU A 181 -7.52 -17.15 -0.32
C LEU A 181 -8.37 -17.96 -1.29
N SER A 182 -8.78 -17.32 -2.38
CA SER A 182 -9.57 -17.94 -3.45
C SER A 182 -9.28 -17.27 -4.79
N ASP A 183 -9.94 -17.73 -5.86
CA ASP A 183 -9.84 -17.04 -7.15
C ASP A 183 -10.40 -15.61 -7.13
N LYS A 184 -11.27 -15.30 -6.17
CA LYS A 184 -11.93 -14.00 -6.06
C LYS A 184 -11.35 -13.11 -4.95
N ILE A 185 -10.78 -13.68 -3.88
CA ILE A 185 -10.42 -12.94 -2.67
C ILE A 185 -8.93 -13.07 -2.42
N SER A 186 -8.27 -11.93 -2.26
CA SER A 186 -6.88 -11.82 -1.80
C SER A 186 -6.78 -10.81 -0.67
N LEU A 187 -5.89 -11.07 0.28
CA LEU A 187 -5.61 -10.23 1.43
C LEU A 187 -4.12 -9.93 1.52
N GLN A 188 -3.79 -8.79 2.09
CA GLN A 188 -2.42 -8.35 2.32
C GLN A 188 -2.31 -7.61 3.64
N LEU A 189 -1.20 -7.85 4.36
CA LEU A 189 -0.78 -7.17 5.58
C LEU A 189 0.59 -6.54 5.32
N THR A 190 0.76 -5.27 5.71
CA THR A 190 1.97 -4.47 5.42
C THR A 190 2.44 -3.72 6.66
N PRO A 191 3.18 -4.36 7.59
CA PRO A 191 3.94 -3.61 8.58
C PRO A 191 5.03 -2.79 7.90
N SER A 192 5.14 -1.51 8.30
CA SER A 192 6.05 -0.56 7.68
C SER A 192 6.71 0.37 8.70
N PHE A 193 7.87 0.88 8.32
CA PHE A 193 8.67 1.83 9.08
C PHE A 193 9.19 2.92 8.15
N SER A 194 9.11 4.18 8.58
CA SER A 194 9.73 5.30 7.88
C SER A 194 10.58 6.13 8.82
N HIS A 195 11.66 6.72 8.27
CA HIS A 195 12.59 7.59 8.97
C HIS A 195 12.87 8.86 8.16
N PHE A 196 12.88 10.00 8.82
CA PHE A 196 13.26 11.30 8.26
C PHE A 196 14.55 11.77 8.91
N ASN A 197 15.61 12.02 8.12
CA ASN A 197 16.89 12.52 8.64
C ASN A 197 16.76 13.90 9.27
N ALA A 198 15.86 14.73 8.75
CA ALA A 198 15.52 16.02 9.35
C ALA A 198 14.00 16.26 9.27
N ILE A 199 13.46 16.68 10.41
CA ILE A 199 12.05 17.05 10.57
C ILE A 199 11.96 18.07 11.73
N ASP A 200 10.91 18.87 11.76
CA ASP A 200 10.66 19.80 12.86
C ASP A 200 10.62 19.06 14.22
N SER A 201 11.13 19.67 15.27
CA SER A 201 11.29 19.11 16.62
C SER A 201 9.98 18.60 17.26
N LEU A 202 8.84 19.12 16.78
CA LEU A 202 7.51 18.69 17.23
C LEU A 202 7.02 17.44 16.48
N PHE A 203 7.74 16.97 15.48
CA PHE A 203 7.43 15.76 14.73
C PHE A 203 8.38 14.62 15.08
N SER A 204 7.92 13.39 14.90
CA SER A 204 8.73 12.20 15.12
C SER A 204 9.52 11.87 13.88
N HIS A 205 10.83 11.62 14.03
CA HIS A 205 11.69 11.13 12.95
C HIS A 205 11.26 9.74 12.47
N ASP A 206 10.84 8.90 13.41
CA ASP A 206 10.52 7.49 13.20
C ASP A 206 9.02 7.28 13.26
N MET A 207 8.45 6.68 12.22
CA MET A 207 7.04 6.37 12.12
C MET A 207 6.85 4.89 11.81
N ILE A 208 5.99 4.23 12.58
CA ILE A 208 5.58 2.84 12.38
C ILE A 208 4.12 2.84 11.99
N ALA A 209 3.78 2.04 10.99
CA ALA A 209 2.40 1.83 10.57
C ALA A 209 2.15 0.36 10.21
N ILE A 210 0.88 0.01 10.13
CA ILE A 210 0.41 -1.28 9.66
C ILE A 210 -0.71 -1.07 8.65
N GLY A 211 -0.54 -1.63 7.46
CA GLY A 211 -1.53 -1.60 6.39
C GLY A 211 -2.26 -2.93 6.27
N LEU A 212 -3.52 -2.85 5.88
CA LEU A 212 -4.37 -3.98 5.51
C LEU A 212 -4.98 -3.69 4.15
N SER A 213 -4.81 -4.61 3.20
CA SER A 213 -5.37 -4.49 1.86
C SER A 213 -6.18 -5.71 1.51
N GLY A 214 -7.28 -5.50 0.80
CA GLY A 214 -8.14 -6.54 0.29
C GLY A 214 -8.46 -6.32 -1.18
N ARG A 215 -8.53 -7.40 -1.95
CA ARG A 215 -9.01 -7.39 -3.32
C ARG A 215 -10.16 -8.38 -3.47
N PHE A 216 -11.23 -7.90 -4.11
CA PHE A 216 -12.35 -8.73 -4.56
C PHE A 216 -12.44 -8.68 -6.09
N LYS A 217 -12.15 -9.81 -6.75
CA LYS A 217 -12.20 -9.96 -8.20
C LYS A 217 -13.66 -10.09 -8.66
N ILE A 218 -14.09 -9.16 -9.54
CA ILE A 218 -15.44 -9.14 -10.12
C ILE A 218 -15.46 -9.91 -11.43
N SER A 219 -14.48 -9.68 -12.29
CA SER A 219 -14.29 -10.37 -13.58
C SER A 219 -12.81 -10.71 -13.78
N ASP A 220 -12.46 -11.30 -14.93
CA ASP A 220 -11.06 -11.65 -15.20
C ASP A 220 -10.11 -10.46 -15.24
N GLN A 221 -10.61 -9.29 -15.58
CA GLN A 221 -9.82 -8.07 -15.67
C GLN A 221 -10.18 -7.03 -14.61
N SER A 222 -11.24 -7.23 -13.82
CA SER A 222 -11.83 -6.21 -12.98
C SER A 222 -11.89 -6.62 -11.52
N SER A 223 -11.44 -5.75 -10.63
CA SER A 223 -11.41 -5.99 -9.18
C SER A 223 -11.76 -4.73 -8.39
N LEU A 224 -12.42 -4.90 -7.26
CA LEU A 224 -12.49 -3.89 -6.21
C LEU A 224 -11.32 -4.07 -5.26
N VAL A 225 -10.72 -2.97 -4.85
CA VAL A 225 -9.60 -2.94 -3.91
C VAL A 225 -9.92 -1.96 -2.79
N ILE A 226 -9.55 -2.35 -1.58
CA ILE A 226 -9.64 -1.54 -0.38
C ILE A 226 -8.32 -1.61 0.38
N ASN A 227 -7.83 -0.46 0.85
CA ASN A 227 -6.63 -0.35 1.69
C ASN A 227 -6.97 0.45 2.95
N TYR A 228 -6.45 0.02 4.08
CA TYR A 228 -6.52 0.72 5.36
C TYR A 228 -5.14 0.72 6.01
N THR A 229 -4.65 1.90 6.38
CA THR A 229 -3.31 2.06 6.99
C THR A 229 -3.44 2.78 8.32
N GLN A 230 -3.02 2.11 9.39
CA GLN A 230 -3.01 2.63 10.75
C GLN A 230 -1.60 3.00 11.17
N GLN A 231 -1.38 4.27 11.48
CA GLN A 231 -0.16 4.73 12.15
C GLN A 231 -0.17 4.27 13.61
N LEU A 232 0.92 3.66 14.05
CA LEU A 232 1.13 3.21 15.43
C LEU A 232 1.94 4.23 16.24
N THR A 233 2.67 5.12 15.57
CA THR A 233 3.44 6.22 16.16
C THR A 233 2.68 7.53 15.95
N ASP A 234 2.77 8.45 16.91
CA ASP A 234 2.26 9.82 16.83
C ASP A 234 3.39 10.84 16.88
N HIS A 235 3.09 12.06 16.41
CA HIS A 235 3.93 13.22 16.60
C HIS A 235 3.78 13.80 18.01
N LYS A 236 4.77 14.59 18.43
CA LYS A 236 4.74 15.35 19.71
C LYS A 236 3.86 16.58 19.61
N ASN A 237 3.55 17.03 18.40
CA ASN A 237 2.75 18.23 18.15
C ASN A 237 1.28 18.01 18.56
N PRO A 238 0.76 18.71 19.57
CA PRO A 238 -0.61 18.52 20.03
C PRO A 238 -1.66 19.02 19.03
N ASN A 239 -1.27 19.92 18.12
CA ASN A 239 -2.14 20.51 17.11
C ASN A 239 -2.16 19.68 15.80
N PHE A 240 -1.27 18.72 15.67
CA PHE A 240 -1.18 17.85 14.49
C PHE A 240 -1.68 16.44 14.85
N LYS A 241 -2.85 16.08 14.33
CA LYS A 241 -3.45 14.78 14.59
C LYS A 241 -3.38 13.92 13.35
N LEU A 242 -2.58 12.86 13.40
CA LEU A 242 -2.56 11.84 12.37
C LEU A 242 -3.92 11.16 12.25
N LYS A 243 -4.32 10.90 11.01
CA LYS A 243 -5.51 10.16 10.68
C LYS A 243 -5.14 8.87 9.93
N PRO A 244 -5.85 7.76 10.18
CA PRO A 244 -5.64 6.54 9.42
C PRO A 244 -5.86 6.78 7.94
N GLY A 245 -5.04 6.12 7.11
CA GLY A 245 -5.24 6.10 5.67
C GLY A 245 -6.38 5.16 5.30
N PHE A 246 -7.23 5.59 4.37
CA PHE A 246 -8.27 4.76 3.80
C PHE A 246 -8.40 5.02 2.31
N THR A 247 -8.37 3.95 1.53
CA THR A 247 -8.48 4.00 0.07
C THR A 247 -9.38 2.90 -0.41
N PHE A 248 -10.25 3.20 -1.34
CA PHE A 248 -11.07 2.19 -2.01
C PHE A 248 -11.28 2.59 -3.47
N GLY A 249 -11.37 1.59 -4.34
CA GLY A 249 -11.55 1.86 -5.74
C GLY A 249 -11.57 0.62 -6.61
N TRP A 250 -11.48 0.88 -7.89
CA TRP A 250 -11.60 -0.10 -8.95
C TRP A 250 -10.28 -0.24 -9.70
N GLU A 251 -9.87 -1.48 -9.92
CA GLU A 251 -8.75 -1.86 -10.76
C GLU A 251 -9.24 -2.59 -12.00
N ILE A 252 -8.74 -2.19 -13.17
CA ILE A 252 -8.86 -2.93 -14.43
C ILE A 252 -7.46 -3.31 -14.87
N ALA A 253 -7.13 -4.60 -14.84
CA ALA A 253 -5.82 -5.13 -15.18
C ALA A 253 -5.88 -6.05 -16.38
N THR A 254 -4.93 -5.86 -17.30
CA THR A 254 -4.66 -6.74 -18.46
C THR A 254 -3.22 -7.25 -18.34
N SER A 255 -2.78 -8.08 -19.28
CA SER A 255 -1.42 -8.64 -19.27
C SER A 255 -0.29 -7.60 -19.27
N GLY A 256 -0.53 -6.40 -19.76
CA GLY A 256 0.50 -5.35 -19.87
C GLY A 256 0.12 -4.00 -19.30
N HIS A 257 -1.13 -3.82 -18.81
CA HIS A 257 -1.60 -2.56 -18.26
C HIS A 257 -2.46 -2.79 -17.03
N ALA A 258 -2.38 -1.86 -16.09
CA ALA A 258 -3.36 -1.74 -15.01
C ALA A 258 -3.80 -0.27 -14.91
N PHE A 259 -5.12 -0.08 -14.81
CA PHE A 259 -5.77 1.20 -14.58
C PHE A 259 -6.49 1.12 -13.26
N GLN A 260 -6.24 2.08 -12.38
CA GLN A 260 -6.89 2.16 -11.08
C GLN A 260 -7.52 3.54 -10.94
N ILE A 261 -8.80 3.59 -10.56
CA ILE A 261 -9.51 4.81 -10.16
C ILE A 261 -10.06 4.60 -8.75
N PHE A 262 -9.84 5.56 -7.87
CA PHE A 262 -10.14 5.37 -6.46
C PHE A 262 -10.37 6.67 -5.71
N ALA A 263 -10.98 6.55 -4.54
CA ALA A 263 -11.03 7.58 -3.52
C ALA A 263 -10.03 7.24 -2.41
N THR A 264 -9.27 8.22 -1.96
CA THR A 264 -8.23 8.06 -0.94
C THR A 264 -8.20 9.24 0.02
N THR A 265 -7.78 9.01 1.26
CA THR A 265 -7.46 10.09 2.21
C THR A 265 -6.02 10.57 2.08
N PHE A 266 -5.17 9.87 1.34
CA PHE A 266 -3.77 10.25 1.15
C PHE A 266 -3.59 11.29 0.05
N GLN A 267 -3.06 12.46 0.41
CA GLN A 267 -2.66 13.49 -0.53
C GLN A 267 -1.26 13.27 -1.09
N GLY A 268 -0.39 12.65 -0.28
CA GLY A 268 0.95 12.25 -0.68
C GLY A 268 0.90 11.06 -1.66
N ILE A 269 2.01 10.84 -2.36
CA ILE A 269 2.20 9.65 -3.21
C ILE A 269 3.38 8.83 -2.70
N ILE A 270 4.36 9.49 -2.08
CA ILE A 270 5.49 8.84 -1.42
C ILE A 270 5.00 8.21 -0.11
N PRO A 271 5.29 6.92 0.16
CA PRO A 271 4.74 6.20 1.32
C PRO A 271 5.06 6.86 2.66
N GLN A 272 6.29 7.33 2.87
CA GLN A 272 6.70 7.99 4.09
C GLN A 272 5.91 9.28 4.37
N GLU A 273 5.55 10.05 3.34
CA GLU A 273 4.67 11.23 3.49
C GLU A 273 3.27 10.84 3.93
N ASN A 274 2.72 9.78 3.34
CA ASN A 274 1.39 9.30 3.67
C ASN A 274 1.29 8.85 5.14
N ILE A 275 2.32 8.14 5.63
CA ILE A 275 2.34 7.67 7.01
C ILE A 275 2.56 8.81 8.00
N ALA A 276 3.48 9.74 7.69
CA ALA A 276 3.86 10.78 8.63
C ALA A 276 2.90 11.97 8.66
N PHE A 277 2.19 12.27 7.56
CA PHE A 277 1.51 13.57 7.46
C PHE A 277 0.04 13.49 7.06
N ASN A 278 -0.58 12.30 7.02
CA ASN A 278 -2.01 12.22 6.71
C ASN A 278 -2.89 12.83 7.81
N GLN A 279 -3.65 13.86 7.45
CA GLN A 279 -4.61 14.54 8.32
C GLN A 279 -6.07 14.38 7.86
N ASN A 280 -6.29 13.84 6.66
CA ASN A 280 -7.62 13.68 6.09
C ASN A 280 -8.36 12.53 6.80
N ASP A 281 -9.56 12.84 7.27
CA ASP A 281 -10.39 11.94 8.08
C ASP A 281 -11.48 11.32 7.20
N PHE A 282 -11.37 10.01 6.92
CA PHE A 282 -12.36 9.29 6.12
C PHE A 282 -13.76 9.30 6.77
N THR A 283 -13.85 9.42 8.12
CA THR A 283 -15.14 9.49 8.80
C THR A 283 -15.87 10.81 8.57
N LYS A 284 -15.15 11.83 8.10
CA LYS A 284 -15.70 13.13 7.72
C LYS A 284 -15.88 13.27 6.21
N GLY A 285 -15.61 12.22 5.44
CA GLY A 285 -15.68 12.28 3.98
C GLY A 285 -14.55 13.07 3.34
N GLU A 286 -13.41 13.24 4.02
CA GLU A 286 -12.24 13.97 3.50
C GLU A 286 -11.44 13.08 2.54
N PHE A 287 -11.99 12.88 1.34
CA PHE A 287 -11.39 12.08 0.28
C PHE A 287 -10.85 12.94 -0.86
N LEU A 288 -9.85 12.40 -1.54
CA LEU A 288 -9.35 12.87 -2.83
C LEU A 288 -9.67 11.80 -3.88
N ILE A 289 -9.93 12.21 -5.12
CA ILE A 289 -9.96 11.29 -6.25
C ILE A 289 -8.52 11.06 -6.69
N GLY A 290 -8.18 9.80 -6.96
CA GLY A 290 -6.89 9.38 -7.49
C GLY A 290 -7.03 8.43 -8.66
N PHE A 291 -6.02 8.37 -9.50
CA PHE A 291 -5.88 7.31 -10.48
C PHE A 291 -4.40 6.92 -10.64
N ASN A 292 -4.18 5.65 -10.99
CA ASN A 292 -2.88 5.15 -11.38
C ASN A 292 -2.97 4.47 -12.74
N ILE A 293 -1.89 4.58 -13.52
CA ILE A 293 -1.72 3.87 -14.78
C ILE A 293 -0.39 3.13 -14.71
N THR A 294 -0.43 1.81 -14.83
CA THR A 294 0.76 0.97 -14.91
C THR A 294 0.88 0.37 -16.31
N ARG A 295 2.07 0.40 -16.87
CA ARG A 295 2.42 -0.24 -18.13
C ARG A 295 3.63 -1.13 -17.93
N LEU A 296 3.56 -2.37 -18.42
CA LEU A 296 4.65 -3.35 -18.40
C LEU A 296 5.12 -3.65 -19.83
N TRP A 297 6.43 -3.67 -20.05
CA TRP A 297 7.08 -4.13 -21.27
C TRP A 297 8.02 -5.27 -20.93
N ASN A 298 7.79 -6.43 -21.50
CA ASN A 298 8.62 -7.62 -21.35
C ASN A 298 9.56 -7.73 -22.59
N PHE A 299 10.85 -7.92 -22.33
CA PHE A 299 11.91 -8.02 -23.35
C PHE A 299 12.51 -9.41 -23.41
#